data_11319d166db34c8d6f1061fdf062f5bd
#
_entry.id   11319d166db34c8d6f1061fdf062f5bd
#
_cell.length_a   1.000
_cell.length_b   1.000
_cell.length_c   1.000
_cell.angle_alpha   90.00
_cell.angle_beta   90.00
_cell.angle_gamma   90.00
#
_symmetry.space_group_name_H-M   'P 1'
#
loop_
_entity.id
_entity.type
_entity.pdbx_description
1 polymer ?
#
loop_
_entity_poly.entity_id
_entity_poly.type
_entity_poly.pdbx_seq_one_letter_code
_entity_poly.pdbx_strand_id
1 'polypeptide(L)'
;SYAYKLPANLDMAAMAPLLCAGITTYSPLKKWKVGPGSNVAVAGMGGLGHMAVKFAVALGAKVTVLSHSDSKESDARAFGATDFIDTGKTDWHLGYQKRFDLILNTVSAHLDLEPYLSTLATDGSLIVIGVPSEPFSVSAGSLLDGRRSLSGSLIGGIPETQEMLDFCGTNNIVSEVEVISADYINKAYDRTVASDV
;
A
#
# COMPACT_ATOMS: atom_id res chain seq x y z
N SER A 1 17.11 22.05 -1.08
CA SER A 1 17.72 21.09 -2.01
C SER A 1 16.83 19.85 -2.07
N TYR A 2 16.61 19.30 -3.24
CA TYR A 2 15.91 18.02 -3.48
C TYR A 2 16.91 16.88 -3.67
N ALA A 3 18.09 16.98 -3.06
CA ALA A 3 19.11 15.95 -3.08
C ALA A 3 18.99 15.07 -1.83
N TYR A 4 19.05 13.76 -2.02
CA TYR A 4 19.00 12.76 -0.97
C TYR A 4 20.29 11.95 -0.94
N LYS A 5 20.66 11.48 0.26
CA LYS A 5 21.72 10.50 0.43
C LYS A 5 21.13 9.10 0.25
N LEU A 6 21.62 8.37 -0.74
CA LEU A 6 21.19 6.99 -0.97
C LEU A 6 21.98 6.01 -0.08
N PRO A 7 21.34 4.99 0.48
CA PRO A 7 22.02 3.89 1.17
C PRO A 7 22.99 3.15 0.23
N ALA A 8 24.24 3.00 0.64
CA ALA A 8 25.27 2.40 -0.20
C ALA A 8 25.14 0.85 -0.34
N ASN A 9 24.35 0.23 0.52
CA ASN A 9 24.15 -1.23 0.55
C ASN A 9 22.97 -1.70 -0.32
N LEU A 10 22.23 -0.79 -0.96
CA LEU A 10 21.08 -1.14 -1.77
C LEU A 10 21.35 -0.95 -3.26
N ASP A 11 20.74 -1.79 -4.10
CA ASP A 11 20.81 -1.65 -5.56
C ASP A 11 20.14 -0.34 -6.04
N MET A 12 20.86 0.40 -6.88
CA MET A 12 20.42 1.73 -7.33
C MET A 12 19.17 1.68 -8.21
N ALA A 13 19.03 0.66 -9.07
CA ALA A 13 17.84 0.50 -9.92
C ALA A 13 16.60 0.22 -9.06
N ALA A 14 16.74 -0.66 -8.07
CA ALA A 14 15.66 -1.01 -7.15
C ALA A 14 15.32 0.11 -6.14
N MET A 15 16.24 1.07 -5.91
CA MET A 15 15.97 2.26 -5.10
C MET A 15 15.19 3.35 -5.85
N ALA A 16 15.25 3.42 -7.17
CA ALA A 16 14.62 4.50 -7.92
C ALA A 16 13.12 4.68 -7.61
N PRO A 17 12.29 3.62 -7.56
CA PRO A 17 10.88 3.76 -7.21
C PRO A 17 10.62 4.15 -5.75
N LEU A 18 11.61 4.05 -4.85
CA LEU A 18 11.44 4.47 -3.44
C LEU A 18 11.12 5.96 -3.33
N LEU A 19 11.64 6.78 -4.25
CA LEU A 19 11.40 8.23 -4.27
C LEU A 19 9.97 8.62 -4.71
N CYS A 20 9.15 7.66 -5.10
CA CYS A 20 7.73 7.84 -5.41
C CYS A 20 6.90 6.82 -4.62
N ALA A 21 6.88 5.56 -5.05
CA ALA A 21 6.08 4.49 -4.41
C ALA A 21 6.51 4.25 -2.95
N GLY A 22 7.81 4.34 -2.66
CA GLY A 22 8.32 4.17 -1.31
C GLY A 22 7.77 5.24 -0.36
N ILE A 23 8.04 6.51 -0.63
CA ILE A 23 7.61 7.59 0.27
C ILE A 23 6.09 7.71 0.36
N THR A 24 5.37 7.47 -0.75
CA THR A 24 3.90 7.52 -0.79
C THR A 24 3.26 6.49 0.16
N THR A 25 3.88 5.35 0.33
CA THR A 25 3.38 4.28 1.22
C THR A 25 3.96 4.36 2.62
N TYR A 26 5.20 4.80 2.79
CA TYR A 26 5.86 4.97 4.08
C TYR A 26 5.23 6.09 4.93
N SER A 27 5.01 7.26 4.32
CA SER A 27 4.49 8.45 4.99
C SER A 27 3.18 8.19 5.76
N PRO A 28 2.11 7.64 5.16
CA PRO A 28 0.89 7.34 5.90
C PRO A 28 1.09 6.28 6.99
N LEU A 29 1.90 5.25 6.78
CA LEU A 29 2.18 4.24 7.81
C LEU A 29 2.82 4.87 9.05
N LYS A 30 3.74 5.80 8.86
CA LYS A 30 4.37 6.57 9.96
C LYS A 30 3.40 7.53 10.62
N LYS A 31 2.62 8.29 9.84
CA LYS A 31 1.63 9.26 10.34
C LYS A 31 0.58 8.58 11.23
N TRP A 32 0.10 7.43 10.84
CA TRP A 32 -0.88 6.65 11.62
C TRP A 32 -0.23 5.70 12.63
N LYS A 33 1.10 5.85 12.86
CA LYS A 33 1.85 5.16 13.91
C LYS A 33 1.76 3.64 13.83
N VAL A 34 1.80 3.12 12.61
CA VAL A 34 1.84 1.68 12.37
C VAL A 34 3.08 1.07 13.04
N GLY A 35 2.89 -0.03 13.74
CA GLY A 35 3.95 -0.71 14.47
C GLY A 35 3.50 -2.07 15.03
N PRO A 36 4.27 -2.65 15.96
CA PRO A 36 3.93 -3.91 16.60
C PRO A 36 2.52 -3.86 17.23
N GLY A 37 1.70 -4.86 16.90
CA GLY A 37 0.31 -4.96 17.35
C GLY A 37 -0.71 -4.35 16.40
N SER A 38 -0.31 -3.54 15.42
CA SER A 38 -1.22 -3.00 14.40
C SER A 38 -1.67 -4.10 13.43
N ASN A 39 -2.97 -4.11 13.10
CA ASN A 39 -3.54 -4.92 12.02
C ASN A 39 -3.76 -4.02 10.81
N VAL A 40 -2.92 -4.15 9.82
CA VAL A 40 -2.93 -3.31 8.61
C VAL A 40 -3.43 -4.11 7.42
N ALA A 41 -4.38 -3.54 6.68
CA ALA A 41 -4.75 -4.06 5.38
C ALA A 41 -4.17 -3.18 4.26
N VAL A 42 -3.70 -3.81 3.20
CA VAL A 42 -3.26 -3.14 1.97
C VAL A 42 -4.22 -3.55 0.85
N ALA A 43 -5.01 -2.60 0.36
CA ALA A 43 -5.89 -2.82 -0.78
C ALA A 43 -5.14 -2.54 -2.08
N GLY A 44 -5.05 -3.56 -2.91
CA GLY A 44 -4.25 -3.57 -4.15
C GLY A 44 -2.83 -4.09 -3.93
N MET A 45 -2.31 -4.80 -4.94
CA MET A 45 -0.99 -5.45 -4.92
C MET A 45 -0.21 -5.13 -6.21
N GLY A 46 -0.18 -3.84 -6.56
CA GLY A 46 0.64 -3.29 -7.65
C GLY A 46 1.90 -2.61 -7.12
N GLY A 47 2.46 -1.67 -7.91
CA GLY A 47 3.68 -0.95 -7.56
C GLY A 47 3.65 -0.23 -6.21
N LEU A 48 2.52 0.39 -5.82
CA LEU A 48 2.35 0.95 -4.46
C LEU A 48 2.11 -0.15 -3.42
N GLY A 49 1.26 -1.13 -3.74
CA GLY A 49 0.85 -2.16 -2.79
C GLY A 49 2.00 -2.99 -2.27
N HIS A 50 2.93 -3.44 -3.15
CA HIS A 50 4.07 -4.25 -2.71
C HIS A 50 4.98 -3.46 -1.75
N MET A 51 5.20 -2.16 -1.98
CA MET A 51 5.96 -1.32 -1.06
C MET A 51 5.23 -1.11 0.26
N ALA A 52 3.90 -0.91 0.22
CA ALA A 52 3.08 -0.80 1.43
C ALA A 52 3.19 -2.05 2.32
N VAL A 53 3.14 -3.24 1.72
CA VAL A 53 3.31 -4.51 2.44
C VAL A 53 4.69 -4.58 3.07
N LYS A 54 5.77 -4.37 2.29
CA LYS A 54 7.15 -4.41 2.80
C LYS A 54 7.37 -3.46 3.97
N PHE A 55 6.90 -2.21 3.86
CA PHE A 55 7.05 -1.24 4.95
C PHE A 55 6.22 -1.59 6.17
N ALA A 56 4.96 -1.96 6.00
CA ALA A 56 4.10 -2.31 7.15
C ALA A 56 4.66 -3.52 7.92
N VAL A 57 5.15 -4.53 7.20
CA VAL A 57 5.83 -5.69 7.79
C VAL A 57 7.10 -5.27 8.54
N ALA A 58 7.95 -4.45 7.93
CA ALA A 58 9.19 -3.98 8.55
C ALA A 58 8.94 -3.09 9.78
N LEU A 59 7.82 -2.38 9.81
CA LEU A 59 7.36 -1.63 10.98
C LEU A 59 6.78 -2.54 12.08
N GLY A 60 6.62 -3.83 11.84
CA GLY A 60 6.16 -4.82 12.83
C GLY A 60 4.65 -5.06 12.87
N ALA A 61 3.90 -4.59 11.88
CA ALA A 61 2.46 -4.83 11.78
C ALA A 61 2.12 -6.25 11.32
N LYS A 62 0.92 -6.71 11.65
CA LYS A 62 0.28 -7.83 10.97
C LYS A 62 -0.37 -7.32 9.70
N VAL A 63 0.07 -7.83 8.55
CA VAL A 63 -0.34 -7.32 7.25
C VAL A 63 -1.26 -8.31 6.54
N THR A 64 -2.42 -7.83 6.10
CA THR A 64 -3.35 -8.55 5.24
C THR A 64 -3.41 -7.85 3.88
N VAL A 65 -3.24 -8.57 2.79
CA VAL A 65 -3.46 -8.03 1.45
C VAL A 65 -4.91 -8.26 1.03
N LEU A 66 -5.55 -7.22 0.50
CA LEU A 66 -6.88 -7.25 -0.09
C LEU A 66 -6.75 -7.09 -1.61
N SER A 67 -7.05 -8.12 -2.37
CA SER A 67 -6.92 -8.11 -3.84
C SER A 67 -8.13 -8.77 -4.49
N HIS A 68 -8.50 -8.31 -5.69
CA HIS A 68 -9.63 -8.85 -6.45
C HIS A 68 -9.32 -10.19 -7.17
N SER A 69 -8.09 -10.67 -7.06
CA SER A 69 -7.61 -11.91 -7.68
C SER A 69 -6.60 -12.57 -6.76
N ASP A 70 -6.66 -13.89 -6.67
CA ASP A 70 -5.74 -14.73 -5.91
C ASP A 70 -4.35 -14.87 -6.54
N SER A 71 -4.19 -14.46 -7.81
CA SER A 71 -2.92 -14.56 -8.55
C SER A 71 -1.73 -13.87 -7.87
N LYS A 72 -1.99 -12.89 -7.00
CA LYS A 72 -0.96 -12.13 -6.27
C LYS A 72 -0.73 -12.64 -4.83
N GLU A 73 -1.37 -13.74 -4.41
CA GLU A 73 -1.22 -14.25 -3.04
C GLU A 73 0.20 -14.71 -2.74
N SER A 74 0.84 -15.42 -3.69
CA SER A 74 2.23 -15.89 -3.50
C SER A 74 3.20 -14.73 -3.27
N ASP A 75 3.07 -13.65 -4.05
CA ASP A 75 3.91 -12.47 -3.94
C ASP A 75 3.66 -11.73 -2.62
N ALA A 76 2.38 -11.57 -2.25
CA ALA A 76 2.01 -10.95 -0.98
C ALA A 76 2.65 -11.67 0.22
N ARG A 77 2.61 -13.00 0.23
CA ARG A 77 3.24 -13.82 1.27
C ARG A 77 4.76 -13.75 1.23
N ALA A 78 5.37 -13.72 0.04
CA ALA A 78 6.81 -13.55 -0.12
C ALA A 78 7.31 -12.21 0.44
N PHE A 79 6.47 -11.15 0.37
CA PHE A 79 6.78 -9.85 0.98
C PHE A 79 6.44 -9.77 2.47
N GLY A 80 5.97 -10.86 3.07
CA GLY A 80 5.75 -10.98 4.50
C GLY A 80 4.31 -10.73 4.97
N ALA A 81 3.35 -10.63 4.05
CA ALA A 81 1.94 -10.57 4.45
C ALA A 81 1.54 -11.85 5.20
N THR A 82 0.85 -11.68 6.32
CA THR A 82 0.40 -12.79 7.16
C THR A 82 -0.91 -13.39 6.67
N ASP A 83 -1.68 -12.62 5.90
CA ASP A 83 -2.97 -13.05 5.38
C ASP A 83 -3.28 -12.42 4.01
N PHE A 84 -4.18 -13.05 3.28
CA PHE A 84 -4.64 -12.62 1.96
C PHE A 84 -6.14 -12.82 1.85
N ILE A 85 -6.86 -11.83 1.34
CA ILE A 85 -8.31 -11.87 1.16
C ILE A 85 -8.63 -11.53 -0.29
N ASP A 86 -9.31 -12.47 -0.95
CA ASP A 86 -9.84 -12.27 -2.30
C ASP A 86 -11.13 -11.43 -2.23
N THR A 87 -11.03 -10.16 -2.60
CA THR A 87 -12.15 -9.21 -2.63
C THR A 87 -13.03 -9.33 -3.87
N GLY A 88 -12.68 -10.19 -4.81
CA GLY A 88 -13.53 -10.56 -5.95
C GLY A 88 -14.72 -11.45 -5.56
N LYS A 89 -14.68 -12.06 -4.37
CA LYS A 89 -15.77 -12.87 -3.86
C LYS A 89 -16.92 -12.00 -3.33
N THR A 90 -18.14 -12.42 -3.59
CA THR A 90 -19.33 -11.77 -3.02
C THR A 90 -19.26 -11.79 -1.49
N ASP A 91 -19.61 -10.66 -0.87
CA ASP A 91 -19.68 -10.53 0.60
C ASP A 91 -18.39 -10.88 1.36
N TRP A 92 -17.21 -10.77 0.70
CA TRP A 92 -15.90 -11.07 1.28
C TRP A 92 -15.68 -10.40 2.65
N HIS A 93 -16.21 -9.20 2.84
CA HIS A 93 -16.02 -8.36 4.01
C HIS A 93 -16.75 -8.87 5.27
N LEU A 94 -17.80 -9.69 5.11
CA LEU A 94 -18.63 -10.16 6.23
C LEU A 94 -17.86 -11.01 7.24
N GLY A 95 -16.81 -11.71 6.80
CA GLY A 95 -15.93 -12.49 7.68
C GLY A 95 -14.85 -11.67 8.41
N TYR A 96 -14.72 -10.38 8.11
CA TYR A 96 -13.57 -9.56 8.55
C TYR A 96 -13.96 -8.25 9.21
N GLN A 97 -15.20 -8.14 9.69
CA GLN A 97 -15.69 -6.92 10.35
C GLN A 97 -14.85 -6.56 11.58
N LYS A 98 -14.61 -5.25 11.76
CA LYS A 98 -13.87 -4.68 12.91
C LYS A 98 -12.47 -5.26 13.12
N ARG A 99 -11.78 -5.62 12.03
CA ARG A 99 -10.49 -6.31 12.06
C ARG A 99 -9.29 -5.38 11.95
N PHE A 100 -9.36 -4.34 11.10
CA PHE A 100 -8.20 -3.55 10.71
C PHE A 100 -8.15 -2.20 11.41
N ASP A 101 -7.00 -1.86 11.94
CA ASP A 101 -6.73 -0.54 12.50
C ASP A 101 -6.48 0.48 11.39
N LEU A 102 -5.87 0.03 10.30
CA LEU A 102 -5.56 0.83 9.13
C LEU A 102 -5.82 0.02 7.85
N ILE A 103 -6.45 0.67 6.86
CA ILE A 103 -6.48 0.19 5.48
C ILE A 103 -5.76 1.21 4.62
N LEU A 104 -4.70 0.80 3.92
CA LEU A 104 -4.02 1.62 2.93
C LEU A 104 -4.54 1.25 1.54
N ASN A 105 -5.34 2.14 0.94
CA ASN A 105 -5.92 1.91 -0.38
C ASN A 105 -4.99 2.44 -1.48
N THR A 106 -4.38 1.51 -2.23
CA THR A 106 -3.46 1.79 -3.33
C THR A 106 -4.12 1.66 -4.71
N VAL A 107 -5.41 1.32 -4.75
CA VAL A 107 -6.16 1.07 -5.99
C VAL A 107 -6.51 2.37 -6.68
N SER A 108 -6.15 2.51 -7.95
CA SER A 108 -6.47 3.67 -8.79
C SER A 108 -7.70 3.47 -9.68
N ALA A 109 -8.29 2.28 -9.69
CA ALA A 109 -9.60 2.03 -10.32
C ALA A 109 -10.74 2.45 -9.40
N HIS A 110 -11.94 2.55 -9.98
CA HIS A 110 -13.15 2.76 -9.16
C HIS A 110 -13.31 1.60 -8.16
N LEU A 111 -13.54 1.95 -6.90
CA LEU A 111 -13.68 1.01 -5.79
C LEU A 111 -14.84 1.44 -4.91
N ASP A 112 -15.76 0.51 -4.63
CA ASP A 112 -16.74 0.70 -3.57
C ASP A 112 -16.03 0.60 -2.21
N LEU A 113 -16.00 1.70 -1.45
CA LEU A 113 -15.31 1.76 -0.15
C LEU A 113 -16.14 1.20 1.01
N GLU A 114 -17.46 1.01 0.85
CA GLU A 114 -18.34 0.56 1.93
C GLU A 114 -17.94 -0.81 2.52
N PRO A 115 -17.64 -1.83 1.71
CA PRO A 115 -17.14 -3.10 2.23
C PRO A 115 -15.84 -2.95 3.03
N TYR A 116 -14.91 -2.13 2.54
CA TYR A 116 -13.62 -1.89 3.20
C TYR A 116 -13.81 -1.16 4.54
N LEU A 117 -14.62 -0.10 4.57
CA LEU A 117 -14.94 0.62 5.79
C LEU A 117 -15.57 -0.28 6.85
N SER A 118 -16.41 -1.25 6.44
CA SER A 118 -17.03 -2.21 7.36
C SER A 118 -16.02 -3.10 8.08
N THR A 119 -14.84 -3.32 7.50
CA THR A 119 -13.76 -4.15 8.08
C THR A 119 -12.85 -3.37 9.02
N LEU A 120 -12.95 -2.04 9.08
CA LEU A 120 -12.20 -1.22 10.03
C LEU A 120 -12.68 -1.45 11.47
N ALA A 121 -11.74 -1.53 12.38
CA ALA A 121 -11.96 -1.51 13.81
C ALA A 121 -12.56 -0.17 14.29
N THR A 122 -12.90 -0.09 15.56
CA THR A 122 -13.24 1.20 16.20
C THR A 122 -12.02 2.11 16.13
N ASP A 123 -12.24 3.39 15.77
CA ASP A 123 -11.19 4.39 15.52
C ASP A 123 -10.26 4.07 14.34
N GLY A 124 -10.58 3.03 13.55
CA GLY A 124 -9.81 2.64 12.38
C GLY A 124 -9.87 3.68 11.26
N SER A 125 -8.84 3.68 10.41
CA SER A 125 -8.70 4.65 9.32
C SER A 125 -8.50 3.96 7.97
N LEU A 126 -9.21 4.42 6.94
CA LEU A 126 -8.94 4.10 5.54
C LEU A 126 -8.22 5.27 4.89
N ILE A 127 -7.03 5.01 4.38
CA ILE A 127 -6.18 6.03 3.77
C ILE A 127 -6.11 5.79 2.27
N VAL A 128 -6.58 6.75 1.50
CA VAL A 128 -6.52 6.74 0.04
C VAL A 128 -5.19 7.31 -0.42
N ILE A 129 -4.45 6.53 -1.20
CA ILE A 129 -3.22 6.95 -1.90
C ILE A 129 -3.30 6.65 -3.40
N GLY A 130 -4.18 5.73 -3.83
CA GLY A 130 -4.54 5.57 -5.24
C GLY A 130 -5.44 6.72 -5.71
N VAL A 131 -5.34 7.10 -6.98
CA VAL A 131 -6.09 8.22 -7.56
C VAL A 131 -7.06 7.69 -8.63
N PRO A 132 -8.31 7.37 -8.28
CA PRO A 132 -9.30 6.95 -9.26
C PRO A 132 -9.80 8.15 -10.09
N SER A 133 -10.31 7.87 -11.28
CA SER A 133 -10.90 8.87 -12.17
C SER A 133 -12.26 9.37 -11.68
N GLU A 134 -12.98 8.54 -10.91
CA GLU A 134 -14.33 8.84 -10.41
C GLU A 134 -14.31 9.11 -8.90
N PRO A 135 -15.16 10.03 -8.40
CA PRO A 135 -15.30 10.28 -6.97
C PRO A 135 -15.75 9.04 -6.20
N PHE A 136 -15.27 8.89 -4.97
CA PHE A 136 -15.82 7.92 -4.04
C PHE A 136 -17.16 8.39 -3.48
N SER A 137 -18.09 7.45 -3.30
CA SER A 137 -19.31 7.65 -2.53
C SER A 137 -19.18 6.90 -1.21
N VAL A 138 -19.42 7.58 -0.08
CA VAL A 138 -19.34 7.00 1.25
C VAL A 138 -20.53 7.45 2.09
N SER A 139 -21.20 6.49 2.71
CA SER A 139 -22.29 6.77 3.65
C SER A 139 -21.75 7.37 4.96
N ALA A 140 -22.39 8.42 5.46
CA ALA A 140 -22.06 8.95 6.76
C ALA A 140 -22.18 7.88 7.87
N GLY A 141 -23.15 6.98 7.76
CA GLY A 141 -23.34 5.86 8.69
C GLY A 141 -22.10 4.97 8.83
N SER A 142 -21.42 4.70 7.74
CA SER A 142 -20.21 3.86 7.72
C SER A 142 -19.04 4.48 8.48
N LEU A 143 -18.99 5.80 8.56
CA LEU A 143 -18.00 6.54 9.36
C LEU A 143 -18.43 6.68 10.83
N LEU A 144 -19.70 6.93 11.09
CA LEU A 144 -20.23 7.06 12.45
C LEU A 144 -20.15 5.74 13.22
N ASP A 145 -20.44 4.60 12.56
CA ASP A 145 -20.28 3.29 13.17
C ASP A 145 -18.78 3.01 13.45
N GLY A 146 -18.42 2.99 14.72
CA GLY A 146 -17.04 2.74 15.15
C GLY A 146 -16.10 3.95 15.04
N ARG A 147 -16.60 5.18 14.83
CA ARG A 147 -15.81 6.42 14.72
C ARG A 147 -14.67 6.32 13.70
N ARG A 148 -14.98 5.76 12.53
CA ARG A 148 -14.01 5.50 11.47
C ARG A 148 -13.63 6.77 10.73
N SER A 149 -12.43 6.77 10.18
CA SER A 149 -11.92 7.90 9.40
C SER A 149 -11.63 7.49 7.96
N LEU A 150 -12.00 8.37 7.01
CA LEU A 150 -11.54 8.33 5.62
C LEU A 150 -10.60 9.51 5.43
N SER A 151 -9.38 9.25 4.95
CA SER A 151 -8.36 10.28 4.78
C SER A 151 -7.55 10.02 3.52
N GLY A 152 -6.75 10.99 3.11
CA GLY A 152 -5.82 10.87 1.99
C GLY A 152 -4.38 11.13 2.42
N SER A 153 -3.44 10.60 1.62
CA SER A 153 -2.01 10.91 1.71
C SER A 153 -1.41 10.95 0.32
N LEU A 154 -0.49 11.86 0.10
CA LEU A 154 0.17 12.01 -1.18
C LEU A 154 1.67 12.29 -0.95
N ILE A 155 2.53 11.41 -1.46
CA ILE A 155 3.98 11.48 -1.29
C ILE A 155 4.38 11.80 0.17
N GLY A 156 5.52 12.48 0.38
CA GLY A 156 5.98 12.95 1.68
C GLY A 156 6.98 14.09 1.53
N GLY A 157 7.31 14.73 2.64
CA GLY A 157 8.28 15.83 2.67
C GLY A 157 9.73 15.37 2.49
N ILE A 158 10.64 16.33 2.24
CA ILE A 158 12.07 16.05 2.03
C ILE A 158 12.69 15.32 3.26
N PRO A 159 12.48 15.78 4.50
CA PRO A 159 13.04 15.08 5.67
C PRO A 159 12.50 13.66 5.82
N GLU A 160 11.22 13.47 5.59
CA GLU A 160 10.56 12.17 5.70
C GLU A 160 11.03 11.20 4.61
N THR A 161 11.29 11.72 3.39
CA THR A 161 11.88 10.91 2.31
C THR A 161 13.28 10.45 2.66
N GLN A 162 14.12 11.29 3.29
CA GLN A 162 15.43 10.86 3.75
C GLN A 162 15.31 9.82 4.87
N GLU A 163 14.41 10.03 5.84
CA GLU A 163 14.12 9.04 6.90
C GLU A 163 13.71 7.69 6.29
N MET A 164 12.83 7.70 5.30
CA MET A 164 12.41 6.48 4.60
C MET A 164 13.59 5.77 3.91
N LEU A 165 14.47 6.51 3.23
CA LEU A 165 15.66 5.94 2.59
C LEU A 165 16.61 5.31 3.62
N ASP A 166 16.84 5.99 4.75
CA ASP A 166 17.67 5.47 5.84
C ASP A 166 17.04 4.21 6.47
N PHE A 167 15.71 4.19 6.61
CA PHE A 167 14.95 3.02 7.04
C PHE A 167 15.11 1.85 6.06
N CYS A 168 15.01 2.13 4.76
CA CYS A 168 15.25 1.13 3.70
C CYS A 168 16.65 0.55 3.79
N GLY A 169 17.67 1.39 3.97
CA GLY A 169 19.06 0.94 4.14
C GLY A 169 19.26 0.03 5.35
N THR A 170 18.63 0.37 6.47
CA THR A 170 18.72 -0.39 7.72
C THR A 170 18.02 -1.76 7.62
N ASN A 171 16.89 -1.83 6.90
CA ASN A 171 16.06 -3.03 6.82
C ASN A 171 16.21 -3.79 5.51
N ASN A 172 17.14 -3.38 4.61
CA ASN A 172 17.36 -3.95 3.28
C ASN A 172 16.06 -4.00 2.43
N ILE A 173 15.28 -2.90 2.45
CA ILE A 173 14.05 -2.78 1.68
C ILE A 173 14.33 -2.10 0.36
N VAL A 174 13.93 -2.74 -0.73
CA VAL A 174 13.96 -2.20 -2.09
C VAL A 174 12.68 -2.55 -2.83
N SER A 175 12.41 -1.84 -3.92
CA SER A 175 11.32 -2.18 -4.83
C SER A 175 11.66 -3.40 -5.67
N GLU A 176 10.65 -4.20 -6.02
CA GLU A 176 10.78 -5.17 -7.10
C GLU A 176 10.74 -4.41 -8.43
N VAL A 177 11.75 -4.63 -9.27
CA VAL A 177 11.89 -3.91 -10.54
C VAL A 177 12.33 -4.85 -11.66
N GLU A 178 11.83 -4.58 -12.86
CA GLU A 178 12.37 -5.12 -14.11
C GLU A 178 13.17 -4.01 -14.80
N VAL A 179 14.47 -4.23 -15.02
CA VAL A 179 15.30 -3.30 -15.77
C VAL A 179 15.14 -3.60 -17.25
N ILE A 180 14.69 -2.63 -18.01
CA ILE A 180 14.41 -2.77 -19.45
C ILE A 180 15.31 -1.86 -20.27
N SER A 181 15.48 -2.20 -21.55
CA SER A 181 16.11 -1.30 -22.53
C SER A 181 15.13 -0.20 -22.99
N ALA A 182 15.65 0.91 -23.49
CA ALA A 182 14.81 2.05 -23.92
C ALA A 182 13.88 1.71 -25.09
N ASP A 183 14.24 0.79 -25.95
CA ASP A 183 13.41 0.31 -27.06
C ASP A 183 12.23 -0.57 -26.62
N TYR A 184 12.26 -1.11 -25.40
CA TYR A 184 11.19 -1.91 -24.81
C TYR A 184 10.10 -1.06 -24.13
N ILE A 185 10.27 0.25 -23.99
CA ILE A 185 9.42 1.11 -23.15
C ILE A 185 7.93 1.03 -23.49
N ASN A 186 7.56 1.02 -24.76
CA ASN A 186 6.15 0.95 -25.16
C ASN A 186 5.51 -0.37 -24.72
N LYS A 187 6.23 -1.49 -24.87
CA LYS A 187 5.75 -2.80 -24.41
C LYS A 187 5.63 -2.86 -22.89
N ALA A 188 6.55 -2.21 -22.17
CA ALA A 188 6.48 -2.13 -20.71
C ALA A 188 5.23 -1.35 -20.26
N TYR A 189 4.87 -0.26 -20.95
CA TYR A 189 3.61 0.45 -20.69
C TYR A 189 2.39 -0.43 -20.96
N ASP A 190 2.37 -1.16 -22.07
CA ASP A 190 1.25 -2.08 -22.40
C ASP A 190 1.09 -3.13 -21.29
N ARG A 191 2.19 -3.72 -20.79
CA ARG A 191 2.19 -4.68 -19.69
C ARG A 191 1.66 -4.04 -18.39
N THR A 192 2.10 -2.83 -18.08
CA THR A 192 1.62 -2.10 -16.89
C THR A 192 0.11 -1.86 -16.95
N VAL A 193 -0.41 -1.45 -18.11
CA VAL A 193 -1.86 -1.27 -18.33
C VAL A 193 -2.61 -2.60 -18.16
N ALA A 194 -2.03 -3.70 -18.63
CA ALA A 194 -2.60 -5.05 -18.51
C ALA A 194 -2.43 -5.66 -17.09
N SER A 195 -1.78 -4.96 -16.15
CA SER A 195 -1.42 -5.48 -14.83
C SER A 195 -0.55 -6.74 -14.86
N ASP A 196 0.25 -6.89 -15.91
CA ASP A 196 1.21 -7.99 -16.16
C ASP A 196 2.63 -7.58 -15.71
N VAL A 197 2.73 -7.11 -14.47
CA VAL A 197 3.99 -6.66 -13.86
C VAL A 197 3.98 -6.95 -12.36
#